data_5031bf18d719b49c8e4d24fed0fed713
#
_entry.id   5031bf18d719b49c8e4d24fed0fed713
#
_cell.length_a   1.000
_cell.length_b   1.000
_cell.length_c   1.000
_cell.angle_alpha   90.00
_cell.angle_beta   90.00
_cell.angle_gamma   90.00
#
_symmetry.space_group_name_H-M   'P 1'
#
loop_
_entity.id
_entity.type
_entity.pdbx_description
1 polymer ?
#
loop_
_entity_poly.entity_id
_entity_poly.type
_entity_poly.pdbx_seq_one_letter_code
_entity_poly.pdbx_strand_id
1 'polypeptide(L)'
;MKPHEANQAFWDASTEWWKEREDRRGRWIKAHEDPALVLSPAEMPFLKEVDGKDVCVLGSGDNEVAFALTGLGGHVTSVDISERRLAVAADRARTLGIQLTFLQADVTDLSALDDNTFDLVYTGGHMSVWISDIQKYYAEAVRILKPGRLFVVKEYHPVRRMWLDSDGPEPHNRYCNRGPYTYTTEEGLPTFEYHWTVADHIQAVVDSGCRIVKVEEHEEKLEEEYWLTAKLDNLPASLLIVGRKD
;
A
#
# COMPACT_ATOMS: atom_id res chain seq x y z
N MET A 1 17.84 -15.86 4.99
CA MET A 1 17.31 -14.47 5.02
C MET A 1 15.85 -14.54 5.40
N LYS A 2 15.38 -13.71 6.29
CA LYS A 2 13.95 -13.65 6.61
C LYS A 2 13.18 -13.05 5.42
N PRO A 3 11.88 -13.36 5.24
CA PRO A 3 11.12 -12.86 4.09
C PRO A 3 11.17 -11.34 3.90
N HIS A 4 10.94 -10.55 4.94
CA HIS A 4 10.94 -9.09 4.85
C HIS A 4 12.34 -8.51 4.57
N GLU A 5 13.41 -9.13 5.10
CA GLU A 5 14.79 -8.74 4.78
C GLU A 5 15.11 -9.00 3.29
N ALA A 6 14.61 -10.10 2.73
CA ALA A 6 14.77 -10.41 1.31
C ALA A 6 13.99 -9.42 0.44
N ASN A 7 12.73 -9.14 0.80
CA ASN A 7 11.89 -8.18 0.10
C ASN A 7 12.47 -6.77 0.17
N GLN A 8 13.05 -6.36 1.32
CA GLN A 8 13.78 -5.09 1.43
C GLN A 8 14.95 -5.02 0.44
N ALA A 9 15.79 -6.05 0.40
CA ALA A 9 16.91 -6.10 -0.53
C ALA A 9 16.47 -5.99 -2.01
N PHE A 10 15.35 -6.62 -2.36
CA PHE A 10 14.73 -6.48 -3.68
C PHE A 10 14.26 -5.05 -3.95
N TRP A 11 13.54 -4.43 -3.02
CA TRP A 11 13.04 -3.06 -3.18
C TRP A 11 14.17 -2.04 -3.27
N ASP A 12 15.24 -2.23 -2.49
CA ASP A 12 16.44 -1.40 -2.59
C ASP A 12 17.13 -1.56 -3.96
N ALA A 13 17.28 -2.79 -4.44
CA ALA A 13 17.92 -3.06 -5.73
C ALA A 13 17.10 -2.53 -6.92
N SER A 14 15.77 -2.65 -6.87
CA SER A 14 14.86 -2.25 -7.94
C SER A 14 14.52 -0.74 -7.94
N THR A 15 15.02 0.03 -6.97
CA THR A 15 14.63 1.44 -6.78
C THR A 15 14.80 2.29 -8.03
N GLU A 16 15.92 2.16 -8.75
CA GLU A 16 16.18 3.01 -9.93
C GLU A 16 15.22 2.68 -11.08
N TRP A 17 14.92 1.40 -11.30
CA TRP A 17 13.96 0.97 -12.31
C TRP A 17 12.55 1.53 -12.02
N TRP A 18 12.11 1.48 -10.75
CA TRP A 18 10.83 2.02 -10.35
C TRP A 18 10.80 3.55 -10.50
N LYS A 19 11.89 4.22 -10.06
CA LYS A 19 12.03 5.68 -10.18
C LYS A 19 11.88 6.12 -11.64
N GLU A 20 12.61 5.49 -12.58
CA GLU A 20 12.52 5.81 -14.01
C GLU A 20 11.11 5.59 -14.56
N ARG A 21 10.44 4.53 -14.14
CA ARG A 21 9.06 4.23 -14.54
C ARG A 21 8.10 5.32 -14.07
N GLU A 22 8.16 5.70 -12.80
CA GLU A 22 7.30 6.73 -12.24
C GLU A 22 7.63 8.14 -12.80
N ASP A 23 8.89 8.41 -13.08
CA ASP A 23 9.30 9.65 -13.74
C ASP A 23 8.72 9.76 -15.16
N ARG A 24 8.65 8.64 -15.91
CA ARG A 24 7.96 8.60 -17.22
C ARG A 24 6.45 8.84 -17.11
N ARG A 25 5.79 8.35 -16.04
CA ARG A 25 4.36 8.59 -15.78
C ARG A 25 4.09 10.01 -15.33
N GLY A 26 4.97 10.59 -14.55
CA GLY A 26 4.92 11.97 -14.09
C GLY A 26 3.78 12.28 -13.12
N ARG A 27 3.01 11.29 -12.63
CA ARG A 27 1.87 11.52 -11.72
C ARG A 27 2.31 12.14 -10.41
N TRP A 28 3.44 11.69 -9.86
CA TRP A 28 3.99 12.21 -8.60
C TRP A 28 4.21 13.73 -8.63
N ILE A 29 4.46 14.32 -9.81
CA ILE A 29 4.70 15.77 -9.98
C ILE A 29 3.46 16.58 -9.61
N LYS A 30 2.27 16.06 -9.90
CA LYS A 30 1.00 16.76 -9.73
C LYS A 30 0.11 16.18 -8.63
N ALA A 31 0.47 15.06 -8.02
CA ALA A 31 -0.36 14.38 -7.04
C ALA A 31 -0.75 15.29 -5.86
N HIS A 32 0.13 16.20 -5.45
CA HIS A 32 -0.15 17.16 -4.36
C HIS A 32 -1.07 18.32 -4.77
N GLU A 33 -1.13 18.66 -6.07
CA GLU A 33 -2.03 19.70 -6.60
C GLU A 33 -3.38 19.11 -7.03
N ASP A 34 -3.37 17.89 -7.54
CA ASP A 34 -4.55 17.18 -8.01
C ASP A 34 -4.59 15.74 -7.42
N PRO A 35 -5.08 15.59 -6.18
CA PRO A 35 -5.17 14.29 -5.52
C PRO A 35 -5.97 13.24 -6.29
N ALA A 36 -6.92 13.65 -7.16
CA ALA A 36 -7.73 12.73 -7.95
C ALA A 36 -6.93 11.95 -9.01
N LEU A 37 -5.68 12.36 -9.29
CA LEU A 37 -4.77 11.59 -10.16
C LEU A 37 -4.34 10.25 -9.55
N VAL A 38 -4.39 10.14 -8.22
CA VAL A 38 -3.88 8.97 -7.49
C VAL A 38 -4.85 8.40 -6.46
N LEU A 39 -5.80 9.22 -5.98
CA LEU A 39 -6.84 8.78 -5.05
C LEU A 39 -8.14 8.51 -5.82
N SER A 40 -8.69 7.31 -5.67
CA SER A 40 -9.92 6.93 -6.37
C SER A 40 -11.15 7.64 -5.79
N PRO A 41 -12.24 7.79 -6.58
CA PRO A 41 -13.51 8.31 -6.09
C PRO A 41 -14.07 7.53 -4.90
N ALA A 42 -13.76 6.23 -4.79
CA ALA A 42 -14.25 5.38 -3.70
C ALA A 42 -13.58 5.67 -2.35
N GLU A 43 -12.29 6.00 -2.34
CA GLU A 43 -11.55 6.28 -1.10
C GLU A 43 -11.57 7.76 -0.69
N MET A 44 -11.75 8.67 -1.65
CA MET A 44 -11.75 10.11 -1.42
C MET A 44 -12.68 10.58 -0.28
N PRO A 45 -13.91 10.02 -0.10
CA PRO A 45 -14.79 10.40 1.03
C PRO A 45 -14.16 10.19 2.41
N PHE A 46 -13.20 9.27 2.54
CA PHE A 46 -12.51 8.93 3.79
C PHE A 46 -11.18 9.67 3.97
N LEU A 47 -10.66 10.28 2.91
CA LEU A 47 -9.33 10.90 2.86
C LEU A 47 -9.36 12.43 2.78
N LYS A 48 -10.46 13.03 2.30
CA LYS A 48 -10.55 14.48 2.04
C LYS A 48 -10.49 15.38 3.27
N GLU A 49 -10.73 14.84 4.47
CA GLU A 49 -10.80 15.61 5.72
C GLU A 49 -9.52 15.49 6.55
N VAL A 50 -8.34 15.54 5.88
CA VAL A 50 -7.04 15.39 6.54
C VAL A 50 -6.32 16.71 6.80
N ASP A 51 -6.90 17.84 6.44
CA ASP A 51 -6.30 19.16 6.66
C ASP A 51 -5.95 19.38 8.15
N GLY A 52 -4.66 19.70 8.40
CA GLY A 52 -4.10 19.86 9.74
C GLY A 52 -4.06 18.59 10.60
N LYS A 53 -4.23 17.38 10.02
CA LYS A 53 -4.22 16.11 10.75
C LYS A 53 -2.92 15.34 10.53
N ASP A 54 -2.56 14.55 11.54
CA ASP A 54 -1.44 13.62 11.45
C ASP A 54 -1.85 12.36 10.68
N VAL A 55 -1.18 12.09 9.56
CA VAL A 55 -1.48 10.99 8.65
C VAL A 55 -0.27 10.08 8.50
N CYS A 56 -0.47 8.77 8.61
CA CYS A 56 0.57 7.78 8.32
C CYS A 56 0.22 7.00 7.06
N VAL A 57 1.16 6.94 6.10
CA VAL A 57 1.07 6.11 4.89
C VAL A 57 2.07 4.97 5.02
N LEU A 58 1.56 3.74 5.08
CA LEU A 58 2.35 2.53 5.30
C LEU A 58 2.66 1.84 3.97
N GLY A 59 3.94 1.43 3.79
CA GLY A 59 4.40 0.84 2.53
C GLY A 59 4.28 1.83 1.38
N SER A 60 4.74 3.04 1.61
CA SER A 60 4.43 4.20 0.78
C SER A 60 5.04 4.16 -0.63
N GLY A 61 6.05 3.32 -0.85
CA GLY A 61 6.64 3.04 -2.17
C GLY A 61 6.96 4.29 -2.98
N ASP A 62 6.16 4.55 -4.02
CA ASP A 62 6.32 5.71 -4.94
C ASP A 62 5.95 7.03 -4.31
N ASN A 63 5.28 7.01 -3.17
CA ASN A 63 4.82 8.16 -2.40
C ASN A 63 3.76 9.04 -3.08
N GLU A 64 3.18 8.64 -4.18
CA GLU A 64 2.14 9.42 -4.86
C GLU A 64 0.95 9.71 -3.93
N VAL A 65 0.46 8.71 -3.18
CA VAL A 65 -0.61 8.90 -2.19
C VAL A 65 -0.16 9.80 -1.03
N ALA A 66 1.08 9.65 -0.55
CA ALA A 66 1.61 10.51 0.50
C ALA A 66 1.66 11.97 0.05
N PHE A 67 2.06 12.24 -1.20
CA PHE A 67 2.05 13.59 -1.78
C PHE A 67 0.63 14.14 -1.93
N ALA A 68 -0.32 13.31 -2.40
CA ALA A 68 -1.73 13.70 -2.51
C ALA A 68 -2.31 14.10 -1.15
N LEU A 69 -2.07 13.31 -0.10
CA LEU A 69 -2.54 13.60 1.26
C LEU A 69 -1.87 14.84 1.86
N THR A 70 -0.60 15.10 1.51
CA THR A 70 0.09 16.34 1.86
C THR A 70 -0.57 17.53 1.15
N GLY A 71 -0.94 17.40 -0.13
CA GLY A 71 -1.67 18.41 -0.89
C GLY A 71 -3.06 18.72 -0.33
N LEU A 72 -3.70 17.74 0.31
CA LEU A 72 -4.94 17.93 1.07
C LEU A 72 -4.74 18.59 2.45
N GLY A 73 -3.52 18.99 2.80
CA GLY A 73 -3.20 19.67 4.06
C GLY A 73 -2.81 18.74 5.21
N GLY A 74 -2.64 17.44 4.98
CA GLY A 74 -2.22 16.47 6.00
C GLY A 74 -0.74 16.62 6.38
N HIS A 75 -0.42 16.43 7.67
CA HIS A 75 0.94 16.26 8.17
C HIS A 75 1.33 14.78 7.98
N VAL A 76 1.95 14.47 6.84
CA VAL A 76 2.15 13.08 6.41
C VAL A 76 3.48 12.51 6.90
N THR A 77 3.40 11.32 7.53
CA THR A 77 4.53 10.42 7.77
C THR A 77 4.45 9.27 6.78
N SER A 78 5.47 9.17 5.94
CA SER A 78 5.65 8.14 4.92
C SER A 78 6.55 7.03 5.47
N VAL A 79 6.05 5.81 5.54
CA VAL A 79 6.77 4.64 6.08
C VAL A 79 7.03 3.64 4.98
N ASP A 80 8.27 3.20 4.82
CA ASP A 80 8.65 2.13 3.91
C ASP A 80 9.84 1.33 4.45
N ILE A 81 9.96 0.08 4.06
CA ILE A 81 11.06 -0.78 4.46
C ILE A 81 12.37 -0.42 3.70
N SER A 82 12.25 0.13 2.49
CA SER A 82 13.37 0.51 1.63
C SER A 82 13.84 1.94 1.91
N GLU A 83 15.04 2.07 2.46
CA GLU A 83 15.69 3.37 2.65
C GLU A 83 15.90 4.09 1.32
N ARG A 84 16.24 3.34 0.26
CA ARG A 84 16.50 3.90 -1.08
C ARG A 84 15.23 4.51 -1.70
N ARG A 85 14.09 3.85 -1.55
CA ARG A 85 12.81 4.38 -2.02
C ARG A 85 12.41 5.64 -1.25
N LEU A 86 12.60 5.66 0.05
CA LEU A 86 12.37 6.86 0.87
C LEU A 86 13.30 8.01 0.47
N ALA A 87 14.55 7.74 0.11
CA ALA A 87 15.47 8.77 -0.38
C ALA A 87 14.97 9.40 -1.69
N VAL A 88 14.49 8.59 -2.65
CA VAL A 88 13.86 9.09 -3.88
C VAL A 88 12.65 9.96 -3.56
N ALA A 89 11.79 9.52 -2.64
CA ALA A 89 10.62 10.28 -2.22
C ALA A 89 10.98 11.61 -1.57
N ALA A 90 12.01 11.64 -0.72
CA ALA A 90 12.51 12.86 -0.09
C ALA A 90 13.06 13.86 -1.12
N ASP A 91 13.76 13.39 -2.15
CA ASP A 91 14.26 14.25 -3.24
C ASP A 91 13.12 14.82 -4.08
N ARG A 92 12.09 14.02 -4.37
CA ARG A 92 10.87 14.46 -5.06
C ARG A 92 10.12 15.51 -4.22
N ALA A 93 9.90 15.25 -2.93
CA ALA A 93 9.24 16.19 -2.02
C ALA A 93 9.98 17.55 -1.97
N ARG A 94 11.32 17.51 -1.90
CA ARG A 94 12.15 18.73 -1.95
C ARG A 94 11.98 19.47 -3.28
N THR A 95 11.92 18.76 -4.39
CA THR A 95 11.70 19.35 -5.72
C THR A 95 10.34 20.03 -5.82
N LEU A 96 9.30 19.45 -5.20
CA LEU A 96 7.95 19.99 -5.19
C LEU A 96 7.76 21.10 -4.11
N GLY A 97 8.71 21.27 -3.19
CA GLY A 97 8.58 22.21 -2.07
C GLY A 97 7.55 21.77 -1.02
N ILE A 98 7.21 20.49 -0.95
CA ILE A 98 6.29 19.91 0.05
C ILE A 98 7.08 19.25 1.18
N GLN A 99 6.45 19.18 2.36
CA GLN A 99 7.09 18.64 3.56
C GLN A 99 6.39 17.37 4.03
N LEU A 100 7.15 16.29 4.17
CA LEU A 100 6.75 15.03 4.74
C LEU A 100 7.81 14.56 5.74
N THR A 101 7.40 13.72 6.68
CA THR A 101 8.32 12.92 7.49
C THR A 101 8.53 11.57 6.82
N PHE A 102 9.76 11.09 6.76
CA PHE A 102 10.10 9.78 6.20
C PHE A 102 10.66 8.89 7.31
N LEU A 103 10.12 7.67 7.42
CA LEU A 103 10.54 6.69 8.42
C LEU A 103 10.82 5.35 7.74
N GLN A 104 12.04 4.86 7.86
CA GLN A 104 12.35 3.48 7.47
C GLN A 104 11.90 2.52 8.56
N ALA A 105 10.93 1.66 8.25
CA ALA A 105 10.47 0.62 9.15
C ALA A 105 9.81 -0.54 8.39
N ASP A 106 9.85 -1.73 8.98
CA ASP A 106 8.98 -2.84 8.61
C ASP A 106 7.58 -2.56 9.17
N VAL A 107 6.55 -2.56 8.34
CA VAL A 107 5.18 -2.26 8.76
C VAL A 107 4.61 -3.26 9.77
N THR A 108 5.27 -4.40 9.97
CA THR A 108 4.95 -5.34 11.05
C THR A 108 5.66 -5.02 12.37
N ASP A 109 6.50 -3.98 12.40
CA ASP A 109 7.19 -3.48 13.59
C ASP A 109 7.33 -1.95 13.51
N LEU A 110 6.32 -1.25 13.96
CA LEU A 110 6.29 0.21 14.03
C LEU A 110 6.64 0.74 15.43
N SER A 111 7.50 0.03 16.16
CA SER A 111 7.90 0.38 17.54
C SER A 111 8.54 1.76 17.69
N ALA A 112 9.02 2.33 16.58
CA ALA A 112 9.52 3.72 16.51
C ALA A 112 8.40 4.78 16.55
N LEU A 113 7.14 4.37 16.42
CA LEU A 113 5.96 5.24 16.46
C LEU A 113 5.14 4.95 17.70
N ASP A 114 4.75 6.01 18.41
CA ASP A 114 3.93 5.90 19.62
C ASP A 114 2.50 5.45 19.30
N ASP A 115 1.86 4.84 20.29
CA ASP A 115 0.44 4.48 20.22
C ASP A 115 -0.43 5.73 20.07
N ASN A 116 -1.54 5.61 19.34
CA ASN A 116 -2.56 6.66 19.24
C ASN A 116 -2.00 8.02 18.76
N THR A 117 -1.10 8.01 17.80
CA THR A 117 -0.45 9.22 17.27
C THR A 117 -1.19 9.80 16.06
N PHE A 118 -1.70 8.96 15.17
CA PHE A 118 -2.22 9.41 13.88
C PHE A 118 -3.75 9.53 13.86
N ASP A 119 -4.24 10.55 13.12
CA ASP A 119 -5.66 10.76 12.85
C ASP A 119 -6.17 9.92 11.67
N LEU A 120 -5.26 9.46 10.81
CA LEU A 120 -5.53 8.56 9.70
C LEU A 120 -4.31 7.66 9.48
N VAL A 121 -4.56 6.37 9.29
CA VAL A 121 -3.57 5.44 8.77
C VAL A 121 -4.07 4.89 7.43
N TYR A 122 -3.23 4.99 6.41
CA TYR A 122 -3.52 4.53 5.05
C TYR A 122 -2.49 3.48 4.62
N THR A 123 -2.96 2.47 3.92
CA THR A 123 -2.12 1.53 3.17
C THR A 123 -2.79 1.13 1.87
N GLY A 124 -1.98 0.83 0.85
CA GLY A 124 -2.52 0.40 -0.42
C GLY A 124 -1.47 0.19 -1.50
N GLY A 125 -1.95 -0.02 -2.71
CA GLY A 125 -1.07 -0.14 -3.86
C GLY A 125 -0.26 -1.44 -3.89
N HIS A 126 -0.86 -2.58 -3.48
CA HIS A 126 -0.20 -3.87 -3.55
C HIS A 126 0.78 -4.17 -2.41
N MET A 127 0.59 -3.53 -1.27
CA MET A 127 1.49 -3.69 -0.14
C MET A 127 1.39 -5.06 0.53
N SER A 128 0.16 -5.55 0.72
CA SER A 128 -0.12 -6.74 1.53
C SER A 128 0.54 -8.02 1.03
N VAL A 129 0.82 -8.12 -0.27
CA VAL A 129 1.47 -9.32 -0.84
C VAL A 129 2.91 -9.50 -0.36
N TRP A 130 3.57 -8.45 0.09
CA TRP A 130 4.94 -8.49 0.59
C TRP A 130 5.04 -8.82 2.07
N ILE A 131 3.90 -8.96 2.76
CA ILE A 131 3.81 -9.09 4.21
C ILE A 131 3.52 -10.53 4.61
N SER A 132 4.41 -11.12 5.42
CA SER A 132 4.31 -12.50 5.89
C SER A 132 3.26 -12.73 6.99
N ASP A 133 2.82 -11.67 7.66
CA ASP A 133 1.86 -11.71 8.77
C ASP A 133 0.93 -10.49 8.70
N ILE A 134 -0.21 -10.65 8.04
CA ILE A 134 -1.20 -9.58 7.86
C ILE A 134 -1.86 -9.17 9.19
N GLN A 135 -1.98 -10.10 10.15
CA GLN A 135 -2.55 -9.81 11.47
C GLN A 135 -1.65 -8.84 12.23
N LYS A 136 -0.35 -9.13 12.28
CA LYS A 136 0.64 -8.26 12.91
C LYS A 136 0.72 -6.89 12.23
N TYR A 137 0.71 -6.88 10.90
CA TYR A 137 0.71 -5.65 10.11
C TYR A 137 -0.45 -4.72 10.48
N TYR A 138 -1.67 -5.24 10.44
CA TYR A 138 -2.84 -4.42 10.73
C TYR A 138 -2.97 -4.07 12.22
N ALA A 139 -2.50 -4.95 13.10
CA ALA A 139 -2.41 -4.63 14.54
C ALA A 139 -1.48 -3.42 14.79
N GLU A 140 -0.31 -3.36 14.15
CA GLU A 140 0.59 -2.21 14.26
C GLU A 140 -0.02 -0.94 13.64
N ALA A 141 -0.64 -1.05 12.46
CA ALA A 141 -1.35 0.07 11.83
C ALA A 141 -2.44 0.67 12.73
N VAL A 142 -3.20 -0.18 13.42
CA VAL A 142 -4.27 0.26 14.32
C VAL A 142 -3.72 0.70 15.67
N ARG A 143 -2.61 0.12 16.15
CA ARG A 143 -1.95 0.57 17.40
C ARG A 143 -1.59 2.06 17.32
N ILE A 144 -0.97 2.51 16.22
CA ILE A 144 -0.55 3.90 16.04
C ILE A 144 -1.70 4.86 15.71
N LEU A 145 -2.88 4.35 15.33
CA LEU A 145 -4.08 5.13 15.03
C LEU A 145 -4.77 5.57 16.33
N LYS A 146 -5.25 6.82 16.43
CA LYS A 146 -6.03 7.34 17.54
C LYS A 146 -7.43 6.65 17.60
N PRO A 147 -8.01 6.46 18.80
CA PRO A 147 -9.38 5.96 18.93
C PRO A 147 -10.40 6.80 18.14
N GLY A 148 -11.39 6.13 17.56
CA GLY A 148 -12.44 6.75 16.74
C GLY A 148 -11.99 7.16 15.33
N ARG A 149 -10.72 6.99 14.97
CA ARG A 149 -10.16 7.37 13.67
C ARG A 149 -10.17 6.21 12.67
N LEU A 150 -9.81 6.51 11.42
CA LEU A 150 -9.95 5.58 10.31
C LEU A 150 -8.62 4.93 9.93
N PHE A 151 -8.66 3.62 9.73
CA PHE A 151 -7.68 2.85 8.99
C PHE A 151 -8.24 2.54 7.60
N VAL A 152 -7.55 2.98 6.56
CA VAL A 152 -7.99 2.84 5.15
C VAL A 152 -7.02 1.91 4.44
N VAL A 153 -7.57 0.83 3.87
CA VAL A 153 -6.84 -0.18 3.09
C VAL A 153 -7.36 -0.17 1.67
N LYS A 154 -6.52 0.19 0.69
CA LYS A 154 -6.85 0.16 -0.74
C LYS A 154 -5.86 -0.75 -1.46
N GLU A 155 -6.25 -1.99 -1.68
CA GLU A 155 -5.38 -3.03 -2.23
C GLU A 155 -5.84 -3.47 -3.63
N TYR A 156 -4.94 -4.09 -4.39
CA TYR A 156 -5.35 -4.92 -5.50
C TYR A 156 -6.25 -6.04 -5.02
N HIS A 157 -7.27 -6.36 -5.81
CA HIS A 157 -8.20 -7.40 -5.38
C HIS A 157 -7.51 -8.77 -5.32
N PRO A 158 -7.60 -9.49 -4.18
CA PRO A 158 -6.93 -10.78 -3.98
C PRO A 158 -7.22 -11.83 -5.05
N VAL A 159 -8.41 -11.82 -5.68
CA VAL A 159 -8.76 -12.78 -6.72
C VAL A 159 -7.80 -12.74 -7.91
N ARG A 160 -7.21 -11.59 -8.18
CA ARG A 160 -6.27 -11.44 -9.31
C ARG A 160 -4.98 -12.22 -9.13
N ARG A 161 -4.62 -12.54 -7.89
CA ARG A 161 -3.46 -13.38 -7.58
C ARG A 161 -3.61 -14.85 -7.97
N MET A 162 -4.79 -15.26 -8.43
CA MET A 162 -4.98 -16.57 -9.02
C MET A 162 -4.29 -16.70 -10.39
N TRP A 163 -4.05 -15.60 -11.09
CA TRP A 163 -3.36 -15.55 -12.38
C TRP A 163 -1.98 -14.91 -12.24
N LEU A 164 -1.05 -15.36 -13.07
CA LEU A 164 0.24 -14.69 -13.25
C LEU A 164 0.10 -13.64 -14.36
N ASP A 165 0.94 -12.63 -14.32
CA ASP A 165 0.87 -11.47 -15.22
C ASP A 165 1.05 -11.83 -16.71
N SER A 166 1.61 -13.00 -17.00
CA SER A 166 2.08 -13.32 -18.35
C SER A 166 1.13 -14.15 -19.20
N ASP A 167 0.15 -14.91 -18.60
CA ASP A 167 -0.37 -16.00 -19.39
C ASP A 167 -1.85 -16.32 -19.22
N GLY A 168 -2.47 -16.66 -20.26
CA GLY A 168 -3.62 -17.48 -20.46
C GLY A 168 -4.84 -17.32 -19.52
N PRO A 169 -5.99 -17.96 -19.88
CA PRO A 169 -7.24 -17.80 -19.11
C PRO A 169 -7.30 -18.65 -17.84
N GLU A 170 -6.37 -19.57 -17.66
CA GLU A 170 -6.42 -20.53 -16.57
C GLU A 170 -5.73 -19.99 -15.32
N PRO A 171 -6.35 -20.14 -14.14
CA PRO A 171 -5.70 -19.73 -12.90
C PRO A 171 -4.52 -20.65 -12.56
N HIS A 172 -3.38 -20.06 -12.21
CA HIS A 172 -2.18 -20.79 -11.77
C HIS A 172 -2.19 -21.07 -10.27
N ASN A 173 -2.68 -20.12 -9.48
CA ASN A 173 -2.66 -20.20 -8.03
C ASN A 173 -4.05 -20.53 -7.48
N ARG A 174 -4.08 -21.23 -6.35
CA ARG A 174 -5.33 -21.47 -5.63
C ARG A 174 -5.62 -20.25 -4.75
N TYR A 175 -6.82 -19.68 -4.81
CA TYR A 175 -7.24 -18.51 -4.04
C TYR A 175 -6.96 -18.63 -2.53
N CYS A 176 -7.15 -19.82 -1.96
CA CYS A 176 -6.95 -20.08 -0.54
C CYS A 176 -5.52 -20.51 -0.18
N ASN A 177 -4.58 -20.52 -1.10
CA ASN A 177 -3.18 -20.77 -0.79
C ASN A 177 -2.47 -19.44 -0.52
N ARG A 178 -2.10 -19.16 0.74
CA ARG A 178 -1.47 -17.90 1.16
C ARG A 178 0.02 -17.84 0.84
N GLY A 179 0.62 -18.93 0.40
CA GLY A 179 2.07 -18.97 0.17
C GLY A 179 2.87 -19.43 1.39
N PRO A 180 4.14 -19.06 1.52
CA PRO A 180 4.82 -18.10 0.66
C PRO A 180 5.03 -18.58 -0.78
N TYR A 181 4.91 -17.67 -1.72
CA TYR A 181 5.37 -17.85 -3.09
C TYR A 181 6.75 -17.22 -3.20
N THR A 182 7.72 -18.00 -3.69
CA THR A 182 9.11 -17.54 -3.76
C THR A 182 9.53 -17.40 -5.21
N TYR A 183 10.05 -16.23 -5.54
CA TYR A 183 10.62 -15.95 -6.84
C TYR A 183 12.08 -15.55 -6.68
N THR A 184 12.84 -15.63 -7.75
CA THR A 184 14.23 -15.16 -7.81
C THR A 184 14.34 -14.14 -8.95
N THR A 185 14.84 -12.96 -8.65
CA THR A 185 15.06 -11.93 -9.68
C THR A 185 16.20 -12.34 -10.61
N GLU A 186 16.34 -11.61 -11.72
CA GLU A 186 17.46 -11.81 -12.66
C GLU A 186 18.82 -11.63 -11.99
N GLU A 187 18.89 -10.77 -10.95
CA GLU A 187 20.11 -10.54 -10.14
C GLU A 187 20.33 -11.61 -9.05
N GLY A 188 19.46 -12.61 -8.98
CA GLY A 188 19.54 -13.71 -8.02
C GLY A 188 19.02 -13.40 -6.61
N LEU A 189 18.27 -12.30 -6.42
CA LEU A 189 17.66 -11.96 -5.14
C LEU A 189 16.36 -12.75 -4.94
N PRO A 190 16.17 -13.44 -3.80
CA PRO A 190 14.91 -14.06 -3.48
C PRO A 190 13.86 -13.01 -3.09
N THR A 191 12.62 -13.23 -3.54
CA THR A 191 11.46 -12.46 -3.09
C THR A 191 10.39 -13.40 -2.56
N PHE A 192 9.58 -12.92 -1.62
CA PHE A 192 8.53 -13.69 -0.99
C PHE A 192 7.21 -12.94 -1.09
N GLU A 193 6.20 -13.58 -1.68
CA GLU A 193 4.84 -13.05 -1.78
C GLU A 193 3.87 -13.90 -0.97
N TYR A 194 2.84 -13.25 -0.45
CA TYR A 194 1.75 -13.85 0.31
C TYR A 194 0.42 -13.40 -0.29
N HIS A 195 -0.45 -14.35 -0.61
CA HIS A 195 -1.71 -14.07 -1.26
C HIS A 195 -2.86 -14.14 -0.25
N TRP A 196 -3.05 -13.06 0.48
CA TRP A 196 -4.14 -12.93 1.46
C TRP A 196 -5.48 -12.85 0.74
N THR A 197 -6.49 -13.53 1.26
CA THR A 197 -7.86 -13.47 0.73
C THR A 197 -8.59 -12.22 1.23
N VAL A 198 -9.72 -11.86 0.61
CA VAL A 198 -10.60 -10.79 1.13
C VAL A 198 -10.99 -11.07 2.59
N ALA A 199 -11.28 -12.33 2.93
CA ALA A 199 -11.61 -12.73 4.29
C ALA A 199 -10.45 -12.50 5.27
N ASP A 200 -9.20 -12.77 4.87
CA ASP A 200 -8.02 -12.53 5.71
C ASP A 200 -7.85 -11.02 6.00
N HIS A 201 -8.05 -10.17 4.98
CA HIS A 201 -8.01 -8.71 5.17
C HIS A 201 -9.09 -8.21 6.13
N ILE A 202 -10.35 -8.63 5.91
CA ILE A 202 -11.47 -8.23 6.78
C ILE A 202 -11.22 -8.69 8.22
N GLN A 203 -10.83 -9.96 8.39
CA GLN A 203 -10.59 -10.52 9.71
C GLN A 203 -9.45 -9.80 10.43
N ALA A 204 -8.36 -9.49 9.72
CA ALA A 204 -7.23 -8.76 10.31
C ALA A 204 -7.59 -7.33 10.75
N VAL A 205 -8.46 -6.64 9.99
CA VAL A 205 -8.98 -5.32 10.42
C VAL A 205 -9.84 -5.44 11.68
N VAL A 206 -10.71 -6.46 11.76
CA VAL A 206 -11.56 -6.69 12.94
C VAL A 206 -10.73 -7.09 14.17
N ASP A 207 -9.80 -8.03 14.00
CA ASP A 207 -8.95 -8.53 15.10
C ASP A 207 -8.00 -7.46 15.64
N SER A 208 -7.67 -6.45 14.84
CA SER A 208 -6.86 -5.30 15.26
C SER A 208 -7.63 -4.29 16.14
N GLY A 209 -8.93 -4.49 16.38
CA GLY A 209 -9.78 -3.61 17.22
C GLY A 209 -10.48 -2.52 16.40
N CYS A 210 -10.74 -2.78 15.12
CA CYS A 210 -11.53 -1.87 14.28
C CYS A 210 -12.92 -2.43 14.00
N ARG A 211 -13.92 -1.55 14.06
CA ARG A 211 -15.23 -1.80 13.46
C ARG A 211 -15.18 -1.47 11.97
N ILE A 212 -15.66 -2.39 11.14
CA ILE A 212 -15.75 -2.16 9.69
C ILE A 212 -16.77 -1.04 9.39
N VAL A 213 -16.34 -0.03 8.65
CA VAL A 213 -17.17 1.09 8.16
C VAL A 213 -17.57 0.87 6.71
N LYS A 214 -16.64 0.34 5.90
CA LYS A 214 -16.85 0.10 4.47
C LYS A 214 -16.05 -1.12 4.02
N VAL A 215 -16.65 -1.93 3.17
CA VAL A 215 -15.97 -2.88 2.29
C VAL A 215 -16.56 -2.70 0.91
N GLU A 216 -15.71 -2.53 -0.09
CA GLU A 216 -16.14 -2.33 -1.47
C GLU A 216 -15.12 -2.93 -2.43
N GLU A 217 -15.62 -3.59 -3.46
CA GLU A 217 -14.85 -4.17 -4.56
C GLU A 217 -15.11 -3.33 -5.82
N HIS A 218 -14.04 -2.99 -6.55
CA HIS A 218 -14.16 -2.13 -7.72
C HIS A 218 -13.50 -2.76 -8.95
N GLU A 219 -14.05 -2.47 -10.12
CA GLU A 219 -13.47 -2.82 -11.42
C GLU A 219 -12.32 -1.87 -11.80
N GLU A 220 -12.18 -0.73 -11.12
CA GLU A 220 -11.14 0.26 -11.38
C GLU A 220 -9.75 -0.36 -11.21
N LYS A 221 -8.98 -0.35 -12.29
CA LYS A 221 -7.60 -0.86 -12.31
C LYS A 221 -6.68 0.19 -11.70
N LEU A 222 -5.97 -0.17 -10.64
CA LEU A 222 -4.97 0.69 -10.03
C LEU A 222 -3.74 0.85 -10.93
N GLU A 223 -3.42 -0.19 -11.72
CA GLU A 223 -2.28 -0.26 -12.62
C GLU A 223 -2.65 -1.05 -13.88
N GLU A 224 -3.03 -0.37 -14.96
CA GLU A 224 -3.46 -1.04 -16.20
C GLU A 224 -2.36 -1.90 -16.84
N GLU A 225 -1.10 -1.49 -16.74
CA GLU A 225 0.03 -2.18 -17.36
C GLU A 225 0.27 -3.60 -16.84
N TYR A 226 -0.10 -3.88 -15.59
CA TYR A 226 0.07 -5.21 -15.00
C TYR A 226 -1.11 -6.17 -15.25
N TRP A 227 -2.22 -5.67 -15.78
CA TRP A 227 -3.45 -6.44 -15.93
C TRP A 227 -3.92 -6.49 -17.38
N LEU A 228 -2.97 -6.69 -18.30
CA LEU A 228 -3.18 -6.62 -19.75
C LEU A 228 -4.07 -7.72 -20.34
N THR A 229 -4.49 -8.72 -19.57
CA THR A 229 -5.35 -9.75 -20.09
C THR A 229 -6.82 -9.36 -19.95
N ALA A 230 -7.49 -9.10 -21.08
CA ALA A 230 -8.93 -8.86 -21.18
C ALA A 230 -9.82 -9.88 -20.44
N LYS A 231 -9.26 -11.00 -20.05
CA LYS A 231 -9.93 -12.09 -19.34
C LYS A 231 -10.24 -11.78 -17.88
N LEU A 232 -9.55 -10.80 -17.28
CA LEU A 232 -9.80 -10.35 -15.90
C LEU A 232 -10.76 -9.16 -15.84
N ASP A 233 -11.26 -8.67 -16.97
CA ASP A 233 -12.13 -7.50 -17.03
C ASP A 233 -13.48 -7.71 -16.34
N ASN A 234 -13.90 -8.96 -16.13
CA ASN A 234 -15.12 -9.30 -15.40
C ASN A 234 -14.91 -9.58 -13.91
N LEU A 235 -13.70 -9.34 -13.40
CA LEU A 235 -13.34 -9.56 -12.00
C LEU A 235 -13.00 -8.22 -11.33
N PRO A 236 -13.27 -8.09 -10.03
CA PRO A 236 -12.88 -6.90 -9.31
C PRO A 236 -11.37 -6.68 -9.39
N ALA A 237 -10.97 -5.44 -9.64
CA ALA A 237 -9.58 -5.05 -9.77
C ALA A 237 -8.98 -4.59 -8.45
N SER A 238 -9.78 -3.98 -7.60
CA SER A 238 -9.34 -3.42 -6.32
C SER A 238 -10.33 -3.67 -5.20
N LEU A 239 -9.81 -3.66 -3.98
CA LEU A 239 -10.53 -3.85 -2.72
C LEU A 239 -10.30 -2.63 -1.83
N LEU A 240 -11.38 -1.99 -1.37
CA LEU A 240 -11.35 -0.96 -0.36
C LEU A 240 -11.94 -1.51 0.94
N ILE A 241 -11.20 -1.39 2.03
CA ILE A 241 -11.68 -1.65 3.38
C ILE A 241 -11.41 -0.42 4.24
N VAL A 242 -12.42 0.04 4.95
CA VAL A 242 -12.30 1.13 5.92
C VAL A 242 -12.71 0.61 7.28
N GLY A 243 -11.77 0.62 8.22
CA GLY A 243 -11.99 0.32 9.63
C GLY A 243 -12.00 1.60 10.46
N ARG A 244 -12.80 1.63 11.51
CA ARG A 244 -12.74 2.68 12.55
C ARG A 244 -12.27 2.03 13.84
N LYS A 245 -11.16 2.54 14.40
CA LYS A 245 -10.68 2.08 15.70
C LYS A 245 -11.71 2.39 16.80
N ASP A 246 -12.03 1.41 17.63
CA ASP A 246 -12.93 1.55 18.76
C ASP A 246 -12.33 2.39 19.90
#